data_1ef4fbf2e074eb330fce075df6079878
#
_entry.id   1ef4fbf2e074eb330fce075df6079878
#
_cell.length_a   1.000
_cell.length_b   1.000
_cell.length_c   1.000
_cell.angle_alpha   90.00
_cell.angle_beta   90.00
_cell.angle_gamma   90.00
#
_symmetry.space_group_name_H-M   'P 1'
#
loop_
_entity.id
_entity.type
_entity.pdbx_description
1 polymer ?
#
loop_
_entity_poly.entity_id
_entity_poly.type
_entity_poly.pdbx_seq_one_letter_code
_entity_poly.pdbx_strand_id
1 'polypeptide(L)'
;MKTILFLITAMTVCYQCYAQNDVPSADIQIKSALLAAPQERRDSCTVYGHAADKQFILLRKGTNELICLADDPNQAGLSVACYYKDLEPFMQRGRELRKQGMNDQQIFDTREKEVKAGSLQMPKQPAALYVYSAEDKDFDRTTGEVKNGYLRYVIYVPYATAASTGLPEKPSAKGMPWIMNPGTYRAHIMINP
;
A
#
# COMPACT_ATOMS: atom_id res chain seq x y z
N MET A 1 -49.96 -38.01 -44.22
CA MET A 1 -49.15 -36.81 -44.07
C MET A 1 -48.56 -36.80 -42.67
N LYS A 2 -47.24 -37.04 -42.52
CA LYS A 2 -46.53 -37.06 -41.26
C LYS A 2 -45.76 -35.73 -41.15
N THR A 3 -46.18 -34.89 -40.20
CA THR A 3 -45.51 -33.60 -39.90
C THR A 3 -44.40 -33.85 -38.93
N ILE A 4 -43.13 -33.66 -39.34
CA ILE A 4 -41.93 -33.77 -38.50
C ILE A 4 -41.69 -32.38 -37.89
N LEU A 5 -41.78 -32.31 -36.55
CA LEU A 5 -41.51 -31.10 -35.77
C LEU A 5 -40.01 -31.09 -35.40
N PHE A 6 -39.25 -30.17 -36.00
CA PHE A 6 -37.84 -29.95 -35.67
C PHE A 6 -37.74 -29.06 -34.43
N LEU A 7 -37.30 -29.63 -33.31
CA LEU A 7 -36.99 -28.91 -32.08
C LEU A 7 -35.54 -28.35 -32.18
N ILE A 8 -35.38 -27.05 -32.39
CA ILE A 8 -34.07 -26.39 -32.36
C ILE A 8 -33.80 -25.99 -30.89
N THR A 9 -32.90 -26.75 -30.26
CA THR A 9 -32.41 -26.43 -28.92
C THR A 9 -31.31 -25.35 -29.05
N ALA A 10 -31.65 -24.11 -28.73
CA ALA A 10 -30.68 -23.02 -28.63
C ALA A 10 -29.80 -23.22 -27.41
N MET A 11 -28.55 -23.59 -27.61
CA MET A 11 -27.54 -23.73 -26.56
C MET A 11 -27.00 -22.34 -26.24
N THR A 12 -27.52 -21.69 -25.17
CA THR A 12 -27.03 -20.40 -24.69
C THR A 12 -25.70 -20.64 -23.97
N VAL A 13 -24.60 -20.33 -24.65
CA VAL A 13 -23.27 -20.32 -24.00
C VAL A 13 -23.18 -19.06 -23.15
N CYS A 14 -23.36 -19.21 -21.83
CA CYS A 14 -23.05 -18.17 -20.87
C CYS A 14 -21.52 -18.01 -20.81
N TYR A 15 -20.99 -16.98 -21.48
CA TYR A 15 -19.65 -16.50 -21.18
C TYR A 15 -19.67 -15.87 -19.79
N GLN A 16 -19.22 -16.64 -18.80
CA GLN A 16 -18.88 -16.06 -17.51
C GLN A 16 -17.63 -15.21 -17.73
N CYS A 17 -17.83 -13.91 -17.83
CA CYS A 17 -16.76 -12.95 -17.78
C CYS A 17 -16.26 -12.95 -16.32
N TYR A 18 -15.29 -13.79 -16.01
CA TYR A 18 -14.51 -13.66 -14.79
C TYR A 18 -13.76 -12.34 -14.94
N ALA A 19 -14.16 -11.33 -14.18
CA ALA A 19 -13.30 -10.18 -13.92
C ALA A 19 -12.07 -10.73 -13.19
N GLN A 20 -11.09 -11.11 -13.95
CA GLN A 20 -9.79 -11.52 -13.44
C GLN A 20 -9.18 -10.25 -12.87
N ASN A 21 -9.05 -10.18 -11.54
CA ASN A 21 -8.15 -9.23 -10.91
C ASN A 21 -6.73 -9.71 -11.24
N ASP A 22 -6.33 -9.51 -12.49
CA ASP A 22 -5.01 -9.89 -12.95
C ASP A 22 -4.00 -8.98 -12.26
N VAL A 23 -3.06 -9.61 -11.55
CA VAL A 23 -1.92 -8.91 -10.99
C VAL A 23 -1.16 -8.28 -12.17
N PRO A 24 -0.93 -6.95 -12.20
CA PRO A 24 -0.20 -6.33 -13.28
C PRO A 24 1.19 -6.96 -13.46
N SER A 25 1.76 -6.85 -14.65
CA SER A 25 3.13 -7.33 -14.90
C SER A 25 4.13 -6.68 -13.94
N ALA A 26 5.27 -7.32 -13.72
CA ALA A 26 6.31 -6.80 -12.82
C ALA A 26 6.73 -5.37 -13.19
N ASP A 27 6.85 -5.06 -14.49
CA ASP A 27 7.23 -3.73 -14.97
C ASP A 27 6.18 -2.67 -14.63
N ILE A 28 4.89 -3.00 -14.77
CA ILE A 28 3.79 -2.11 -14.38
C ILE A 28 3.76 -1.90 -12.87
N GLN A 29 3.93 -2.95 -12.10
CA GLN A 29 4.01 -2.85 -10.64
C GLN A 29 5.19 -1.98 -10.19
N ILE A 30 6.38 -2.16 -10.77
CA ILE A 30 7.56 -1.35 -10.49
C ILE A 30 7.30 0.10 -10.87
N LYS A 31 6.78 0.36 -12.08
CA LYS A 31 6.47 1.71 -12.56
C LYS A 31 5.52 2.43 -11.60
N SER A 32 4.42 1.81 -11.20
CA SER A 32 3.44 2.42 -10.31
C SER A 32 3.96 2.57 -8.88
N ALA A 33 4.66 1.59 -8.32
CA ALA A 33 5.24 1.67 -6.97
C ALA A 33 6.19 2.85 -6.81
N LEU A 34 6.96 3.16 -7.85
CA LEU A 34 7.93 4.25 -7.86
C LEU A 34 7.28 5.65 -7.88
N LEU A 35 5.98 5.76 -8.14
CA LEU A 35 5.28 7.05 -8.04
C LEU A 35 5.31 7.61 -6.61
N ALA A 36 5.38 6.75 -5.60
CA ALA A 36 5.52 7.16 -4.21
C ALA A 36 6.95 7.64 -3.86
N ALA A 37 7.97 7.28 -4.65
CA ALA A 37 9.35 7.66 -4.37
C ALA A 37 9.70 9.05 -4.91
N PRO A 38 10.59 9.83 -4.25
CA PRO A 38 11.19 11.02 -4.83
C PRO A 38 11.82 10.71 -6.19
N GLN A 39 11.58 11.57 -7.18
CA GLN A 39 11.91 11.29 -8.58
C GLN A 39 13.39 10.93 -8.78
N GLU A 40 14.29 11.63 -8.11
CA GLU A 40 15.75 11.47 -8.24
C GLU A 40 16.27 10.17 -7.59
N ARG A 41 15.41 9.46 -6.84
CA ARG A 41 15.79 8.26 -6.10
C ARG A 41 15.18 6.97 -6.70
N ARG A 42 14.25 7.09 -7.67
CA ARG A 42 13.44 5.98 -8.20
C ARG A 42 14.26 4.84 -8.76
N ASP A 43 15.30 5.14 -9.51
CA ASP A 43 16.08 4.12 -10.24
C ASP A 43 16.80 3.14 -9.30
N SER A 44 17.10 3.57 -8.09
CA SER A 44 17.87 2.80 -7.11
C SER A 44 17.04 2.22 -5.97
N CYS A 45 15.69 2.37 -5.99
CA CYS A 45 14.81 1.82 -4.96
C CYS A 45 14.68 0.29 -5.04
N THR A 46 14.62 -0.37 -3.89
CA THR A 46 14.13 -1.74 -3.80
C THR A 46 12.61 -1.74 -4.00
N VAL A 47 12.09 -2.66 -4.81
CA VAL A 47 10.64 -2.74 -5.07
C VAL A 47 10.14 -4.14 -4.77
N TYR A 48 9.12 -4.21 -3.91
CA TYR A 48 8.33 -5.41 -3.68
C TYR A 48 6.96 -5.27 -4.33
N GLY A 49 6.39 -6.38 -4.74
CA GLY A 49 5.06 -6.46 -5.32
C GLY A 49 4.54 -7.89 -5.26
N HIS A 50 3.75 -8.29 -6.25
CA HIS A 50 3.01 -9.54 -6.23
C HIS A 50 3.30 -10.39 -7.47
N ALA A 51 3.47 -11.70 -7.26
CA ALA A 51 3.45 -12.70 -8.33
C ALA A 51 2.00 -12.92 -8.82
N ALA A 52 1.83 -13.65 -9.92
CA ALA A 52 0.52 -13.94 -10.51
C ALA A 52 -0.43 -14.66 -9.53
N ASP A 53 0.10 -15.42 -8.59
CA ASP A 53 -0.64 -16.09 -7.51
C ASP A 53 -0.85 -15.19 -6.28
N LYS A 54 -0.59 -13.89 -6.41
CA LYS A 54 -0.69 -12.84 -5.38
C LYS A 54 0.28 -12.99 -4.21
N GLN A 55 1.28 -13.87 -4.29
CA GLN A 55 2.34 -13.90 -3.30
C GLN A 55 3.18 -12.62 -3.35
N PHE A 56 3.47 -12.05 -2.17
CA PHE A 56 4.32 -10.89 -2.03
C PHE A 56 5.79 -11.27 -2.26
N ILE A 57 6.43 -10.68 -3.26
CA ILE A 57 7.78 -11.03 -3.72
C ILE A 57 8.65 -9.80 -3.98
N LEU A 58 9.95 -10.00 -4.03
CA LEU A 58 10.89 -8.99 -4.50
C LEU A 58 10.83 -8.89 -6.03
N LEU A 59 10.44 -7.73 -6.57
CA LEU A 59 10.41 -7.46 -8.00
C LEU A 59 11.72 -6.85 -8.50
N ARG A 60 12.34 -5.97 -7.71
CA ARG A 60 13.61 -5.31 -8.05
C ARG A 60 14.45 -5.09 -6.79
N LYS A 61 15.69 -5.56 -6.81
CA LYS A 61 16.68 -5.22 -5.79
C LYS A 61 17.24 -3.82 -6.07
N GLY A 62 17.15 -2.93 -5.11
CA GLY A 62 17.72 -1.59 -5.18
C GLY A 62 19.05 -1.46 -4.44
N THR A 63 19.64 -0.27 -4.55
CA THR A 63 20.95 0.06 -3.92
C THR A 63 20.87 1.22 -2.95
N ASN A 64 19.75 1.97 -2.96
CA ASN A 64 19.53 3.04 -1.99
C ASN A 64 18.79 2.54 -0.72
N GLU A 65 18.48 3.46 0.18
CA GLU A 65 17.81 3.19 1.45
C GLU A 65 16.29 3.12 1.36
N LEU A 66 15.70 3.20 0.14
CA LEU A 66 14.25 3.24 -0.04
C LEU A 66 13.70 1.87 -0.46
N ILE A 67 12.60 1.48 0.17
CA ILE A 67 11.80 0.31 -0.15
C ILE A 67 10.43 0.79 -0.62
N CYS A 68 10.05 0.43 -1.84
CA CYS A 68 8.74 0.74 -2.42
C CYS A 68 7.90 -0.53 -2.51
N LEU A 69 6.62 -0.39 -2.23
CA LEU A 69 5.63 -1.46 -2.31
C LEU A 69 4.65 -1.16 -3.43
N ALA A 70 4.45 -2.14 -4.30
CA ALA A 70 3.39 -2.09 -5.30
C ALA A 70 2.00 -2.18 -4.65
N ASP A 71 1.00 -1.85 -5.44
CA ASP A 71 -0.40 -1.92 -5.05
C ASP A 71 -0.85 -3.34 -4.64
N ASP A 72 -1.75 -3.42 -3.67
CA ASP A 72 -2.36 -4.69 -3.27
C ASP A 72 -3.44 -5.08 -4.31
N PRO A 73 -3.26 -6.19 -5.06
CA PRO A 73 -4.19 -6.59 -6.11
C PRO A 73 -5.58 -7.00 -5.58
N ASN A 74 -5.76 -7.04 -4.26
CA ASN A 74 -7.05 -7.32 -3.63
C ASN A 74 -7.80 -6.05 -3.22
N GLN A 75 -7.20 -4.87 -3.43
CA GLN A 75 -7.80 -3.58 -3.09
C GLN A 75 -8.24 -2.83 -4.36
N ALA A 76 -9.29 -2.03 -4.24
CA ALA A 76 -9.72 -1.13 -5.31
C ALA A 76 -8.85 0.14 -5.32
N GLY A 77 -8.65 0.70 -6.50
CA GLY A 77 -7.84 1.89 -6.71
C GLY A 77 -6.35 1.58 -6.81
N LEU A 78 -5.54 2.58 -6.56
CA LEU A 78 -4.09 2.48 -6.44
C LEU A 78 -3.67 2.99 -5.06
N SER A 79 -2.88 2.22 -4.33
CA SER A 79 -2.26 2.65 -3.10
C SER A 79 -0.86 2.06 -2.99
N VAL A 80 0.13 2.81 -3.41
CA VAL A 80 1.54 2.43 -3.38
C VAL A 80 2.29 3.23 -2.33
N ALA A 81 3.31 2.63 -1.74
CA ALA A 81 4.07 3.25 -0.66
C ALA A 81 5.57 3.13 -0.91
N CYS A 82 6.33 4.13 -0.46
CA CYS A 82 7.78 4.08 -0.44
C CYS A 82 8.27 4.62 0.91
N TYR A 83 9.20 3.92 1.56
CA TYR A 83 9.69 4.27 2.89
C TYR A 83 11.16 3.95 3.07
N TYR A 84 11.77 4.60 4.06
CA TYR A 84 13.14 4.31 4.44
C TYR A 84 13.24 2.93 5.10
N LYS A 85 14.28 2.17 4.75
CA LYS A 85 14.50 0.79 5.22
C LYS A 85 14.48 0.63 6.75
N ASP A 86 14.73 1.68 7.50
CA ASP A 86 14.65 1.65 8.97
C ASP A 86 13.22 1.39 9.48
N LEU A 87 12.20 1.64 8.64
CA LEU A 87 10.81 1.25 8.89
C LEU A 87 10.50 -0.21 8.53
N GLU A 88 11.40 -0.91 7.83
CA GLU A 88 11.08 -2.26 7.32
C GLU A 88 10.67 -3.26 8.40
N PRO A 89 11.34 -3.37 9.56
CA PRO A 89 10.91 -4.29 10.60
C PRO A 89 9.44 -4.08 11.01
N PHE A 90 9.05 -2.81 11.19
CA PHE A 90 7.68 -2.43 11.52
C PHE A 90 6.69 -2.70 10.37
N MET A 91 7.05 -2.38 9.14
CA MET A 91 6.21 -2.57 7.96
C MET A 91 6.05 -4.06 7.63
N GLN A 92 7.13 -4.83 7.66
CA GLN A 92 7.13 -6.27 7.45
C GLN A 92 6.25 -6.96 8.50
N ARG A 93 6.40 -6.63 9.78
CA ARG A 93 5.59 -7.22 10.84
C ARG A 93 4.08 -6.98 10.61
N GLY A 94 3.72 -5.79 10.14
CA GLY A 94 2.34 -5.49 9.76
C GLY A 94 1.80 -6.39 8.65
N ARG A 95 2.60 -6.65 7.61
CA ARG A 95 2.24 -7.56 6.51
C ARG A 95 2.10 -9.00 6.99
N GLU A 96 3.00 -9.47 7.86
CA GLU A 96 2.93 -10.82 8.44
C GLU A 96 1.65 -11.05 9.24
N LEU A 97 1.29 -10.11 10.12
CA LEU A 97 0.08 -10.20 10.94
C LEU A 97 -1.19 -10.14 10.08
N ARG A 98 -1.20 -9.30 9.05
CA ARG A 98 -2.32 -9.24 8.08
C ARG A 98 -2.47 -10.55 7.33
N LYS A 99 -1.38 -11.19 6.91
CA LYS A 99 -1.38 -12.52 6.28
C LYS A 99 -1.95 -13.60 7.22
N GLN A 100 -1.82 -13.42 8.54
CA GLN A 100 -2.44 -14.28 9.56
C GLN A 100 -3.94 -14.00 9.79
N GLY A 101 -4.54 -13.07 9.03
CA GLY A 101 -5.95 -12.71 9.11
C GLY A 101 -6.29 -11.70 10.22
N MET A 102 -5.30 -11.06 10.83
CA MET A 102 -5.55 -10.06 11.87
C MET A 102 -6.12 -8.76 11.27
N ASN A 103 -7.11 -8.19 11.93
CA ASN A 103 -7.62 -6.86 11.61
C ASN A 103 -6.69 -5.74 12.11
N ASP A 104 -6.97 -4.49 11.70
CA ASP A 104 -6.10 -3.35 11.99
C ASP A 104 -5.90 -3.09 13.50
N GLN A 105 -6.93 -3.30 14.32
CA GLN A 105 -6.82 -3.14 15.77
C GLN A 105 -5.94 -4.24 16.39
N GLN A 106 -6.13 -5.49 15.97
CA GLN A 106 -5.31 -6.61 16.43
C GLN A 106 -3.83 -6.44 16.04
N ILE A 107 -3.57 -5.95 14.82
CA ILE A 107 -2.22 -5.62 14.35
C ILE A 107 -1.62 -4.50 15.20
N PHE A 108 -2.39 -3.45 15.49
CA PHE A 108 -1.95 -2.34 16.34
C PHE A 108 -1.55 -2.84 17.74
N ASP A 109 -2.44 -3.57 18.41
CA ASP A 109 -2.22 -4.05 19.77
C ASP A 109 -1.05 -5.04 19.87
N THR A 110 -0.93 -5.93 18.86
CA THR A 110 0.16 -6.92 18.80
C THR A 110 1.49 -6.24 18.66
N ARG A 111 1.63 -5.31 17.68
CA ARG A 111 2.88 -4.57 17.49
C ARG A 111 3.21 -3.68 18.68
N GLU A 112 2.21 -3.11 19.38
CA GLU A 112 2.46 -2.33 20.60
C GLU A 112 3.09 -3.19 21.69
N LYS A 113 2.57 -4.40 21.91
CA LYS A 113 3.14 -5.37 22.86
C LYS A 113 4.57 -5.75 22.48
N GLU A 114 4.80 -6.03 21.20
CA GLU A 114 6.12 -6.40 20.70
C GLU A 114 7.15 -5.25 20.81
N VAL A 115 6.74 -4.00 20.54
CA VAL A 115 7.60 -2.83 20.71
C VAL A 115 7.93 -2.62 22.20
N LYS A 116 6.93 -2.70 23.10
CA LYS A 116 7.14 -2.59 24.55
C LYS A 116 8.05 -3.69 25.10
N ALA A 117 7.96 -4.89 24.54
CA ALA A 117 8.83 -6.02 24.90
C ALA A 117 10.22 -5.94 24.25
N GLY A 118 10.48 -4.99 23.35
CA GLY A 118 11.75 -4.84 22.62
C GLY A 118 11.95 -5.85 21.50
N SER A 119 10.97 -6.71 21.21
CA SER A 119 11.05 -7.71 20.12
C SER A 119 10.76 -7.12 18.74
N LEU A 120 10.05 -5.99 18.66
CA LEU A 120 9.87 -5.22 17.44
C LEU A 120 10.56 -3.85 17.58
N GLN A 121 11.49 -3.56 16.67
CA GLN A 121 12.21 -2.29 16.69
C GLN A 121 11.46 -1.21 15.91
N MET A 122 11.33 -0.03 16.51
CA MET A 122 10.89 1.19 15.85
C MET A 122 12.10 2.06 15.50
N PRO A 123 12.01 2.89 14.45
CA PRO A 123 13.06 3.85 14.14
C PRO A 123 13.39 4.75 15.35
N LYS A 124 14.69 4.93 15.61
CA LYS A 124 15.17 5.83 16.67
C LYS A 124 15.14 7.31 16.25
N GLN A 125 15.15 7.57 14.95
CA GLN A 125 15.05 8.89 14.33
C GLN A 125 13.74 8.99 13.55
N PRO A 126 13.23 10.19 13.26
CA PRO A 126 12.07 10.36 12.39
C PRO A 126 12.28 9.66 11.04
N ALA A 127 11.32 8.84 10.64
CA ALA A 127 11.42 8.06 9.41
C ALA A 127 10.25 8.34 8.47
N ALA A 128 10.57 8.72 7.23
CA ALA A 128 9.57 9.08 6.24
C ALA A 128 8.99 7.85 5.52
N LEU A 129 7.70 7.94 5.27
CA LEU A 129 6.93 7.07 4.37
C LEU A 129 6.12 7.97 3.45
N TYR A 130 6.16 7.68 2.17
CA TYR A 130 5.42 8.35 1.11
C TYR A 130 4.32 7.41 0.63
N VAL A 131 3.09 7.90 0.48
CA VAL A 131 1.97 7.11 -0.05
C VAL A 131 1.39 7.84 -1.24
N TYR A 132 1.40 7.19 -2.40
CA TYR A 132 0.76 7.72 -3.59
C TYR A 132 -0.51 6.91 -3.86
N SER A 133 -1.63 7.61 -4.04
CA SER A 133 -2.94 6.98 -4.18
C SER A 133 -3.72 7.61 -5.33
N ALA A 134 -4.58 6.80 -5.97
CA ALA A 134 -5.55 7.24 -6.96
C ALA A 134 -6.82 6.38 -6.87
N GLU A 135 -7.93 6.89 -7.36
CA GLU A 135 -9.16 6.11 -7.49
C GLU A 135 -9.01 5.06 -8.60
N ASP A 136 -9.81 3.99 -8.56
CA ASP A 136 -9.73 2.89 -9.51
C ASP A 136 -9.92 3.35 -10.97
N LYS A 137 -10.82 4.29 -11.21
CA LYS A 137 -11.06 4.90 -12.52
C LYS A 137 -9.88 5.71 -13.08
N ASP A 138 -8.94 6.10 -12.21
CA ASP A 138 -7.77 6.92 -12.53
C ASP A 138 -6.48 6.11 -12.66
N PHE A 139 -6.54 4.79 -12.49
CA PHE A 139 -5.41 3.87 -12.63
C PHE A 139 -5.63 2.85 -13.74
N ASP A 140 -4.83 2.92 -14.78
CA ASP A 140 -4.78 1.90 -15.84
C ASP A 140 -3.81 0.78 -15.46
N ARG A 141 -4.36 -0.36 -15.07
CA ARG A 141 -3.59 -1.55 -14.64
C ARG A 141 -2.80 -2.21 -15.78
N THR A 142 -3.10 -1.87 -17.05
CA THR A 142 -2.41 -2.42 -18.23
C THR A 142 -1.18 -1.61 -18.59
N THR A 143 -1.26 -0.28 -18.47
CA THR A 143 -0.17 0.63 -18.85
C THR A 143 0.60 1.20 -17.66
N GLY A 144 0.03 1.10 -16.45
CA GLY A 144 0.54 1.73 -15.25
C GLY A 144 0.39 3.26 -15.24
N GLU A 145 -0.45 3.81 -16.12
CA GLU A 145 -0.75 5.23 -16.12
C GLU A 145 -1.70 5.59 -14.99
N VAL A 146 -1.44 6.71 -14.34
CA VAL A 146 -2.25 7.23 -13.24
C VAL A 146 -2.64 8.67 -13.53
N LYS A 147 -3.96 8.94 -13.46
CA LYS A 147 -4.54 10.29 -13.52
C LYS A 147 -4.97 10.71 -12.11
N ASN A 148 -5.00 12.00 -11.84
CA ASN A 148 -5.55 12.55 -10.59
C ASN A 148 -5.02 11.87 -9.30
N GLY A 149 -3.82 11.33 -9.35
CA GLY A 149 -3.17 10.76 -8.17
C GLY A 149 -2.67 11.84 -7.22
N TYR A 150 -2.55 11.51 -5.94
CA TYR A 150 -2.05 12.43 -4.92
C TYR A 150 -1.04 11.75 -4.00
N LEU A 151 -0.04 12.52 -3.60
CA LEU A 151 1.03 12.07 -2.70
C LEU A 151 0.74 12.55 -1.28
N ARG A 152 0.85 11.64 -0.31
CA ARG A 152 0.80 11.93 1.12
C ARG A 152 2.17 11.68 1.74
N TYR A 153 2.52 12.52 2.70
CA TYR A 153 3.73 12.36 3.50
C TYR A 153 3.37 11.91 4.90
N VAL A 154 4.05 10.89 5.37
CA VAL A 154 3.92 10.32 6.72
C VAL A 154 5.31 10.30 7.34
N ILE A 155 5.46 10.91 8.51
CA ILE A 155 6.74 10.91 9.22
C ILE A 155 6.52 10.24 10.56
N TYR A 156 7.04 9.03 10.73
CA TYR A 156 6.98 8.32 11.99
C TYR A 156 7.88 8.98 13.02
N VAL A 157 7.30 9.29 14.15
CA VAL A 157 7.93 9.93 15.33
C VAL A 157 7.46 9.18 16.58
N PRO A 158 7.93 7.96 16.83
CA PRO A 158 7.41 7.11 17.89
C PRO A 158 7.32 7.83 19.22
N TYR A 159 6.17 7.66 19.91
CA TYR A 159 5.83 8.26 21.20
C TYR A 159 5.73 9.80 21.24
N ALA A 160 5.84 10.49 20.10
CA ALA A 160 5.59 11.92 20.05
C ALA A 160 4.12 12.23 20.39
N THR A 161 3.89 13.37 21.02
CA THR A 161 2.57 13.85 21.43
C THR A 161 2.22 15.16 20.72
N ALA A 162 0.97 15.59 20.79
CA ALA A 162 0.58 16.93 20.34
C ALA A 162 1.41 18.03 21.05
N ALA A 163 1.66 17.87 22.35
CA ALA A 163 2.45 18.82 23.12
C ALA A 163 3.92 18.84 22.70
N SER A 164 4.54 17.69 22.40
CA SER A 164 5.96 17.63 22.00
C SER A 164 6.21 18.11 20.58
N THR A 165 5.18 18.04 19.71
CA THR A 165 5.29 18.45 18.30
C THR A 165 4.72 19.83 18.02
N GLY A 166 3.85 20.35 18.86
CA GLY A 166 3.07 21.57 18.61
C GLY A 166 2.00 21.41 17.53
N LEU A 167 1.73 20.17 17.08
CA LEU A 167 0.80 19.89 15.99
C LEU A 167 -0.59 19.52 16.54
N PRO A 168 -1.68 19.93 15.84
CA PRO A 168 -3.02 19.48 16.16
C PRO A 168 -3.21 17.98 15.86
N GLU A 169 -4.18 17.34 16.52
CA GLU A 169 -4.53 15.93 16.26
C GLU A 169 -5.48 15.72 15.08
N LYS A 170 -5.90 16.79 14.42
CA LYS A 170 -6.72 16.80 13.21
C LYS A 170 -6.21 17.88 12.26
N PRO A 171 -6.31 17.68 10.95
CA PRO A 171 -5.92 18.69 10.00
C PRO A 171 -6.81 19.95 10.15
N SER A 172 -6.19 21.12 10.22
CA SER A 172 -6.90 22.41 10.31
C SER A 172 -7.27 22.94 8.91
N ALA A 173 -6.51 22.57 7.89
CA ALA A 173 -6.78 22.86 6.48
C ALA A 173 -6.02 21.87 5.58
N LYS A 174 -6.35 21.86 4.28
CA LYS A 174 -5.62 21.06 3.27
C LYS A 174 -4.14 21.43 3.27
N GLY A 175 -3.25 20.46 3.24
CA GLY A 175 -1.80 20.64 3.25
C GLY A 175 -1.19 20.91 4.65
N MET A 176 -2.01 21.20 5.64
CA MET A 176 -1.49 21.45 7.00
C MET A 176 -1.14 20.14 7.69
N PRO A 177 0.02 20.05 8.39
CA PRO A 177 0.42 18.87 9.12
C PRO A 177 -0.42 18.68 10.39
N TRP A 178 -0.63 17.41 10.76
CA TRP A 178 -1.21 17.02 12.06
C TRP A 178 -0.56 15.74 12.56
N ILE A 179 -0.69 15.47 13.87
CA ILE A 179 -0.18 14.23 14.47
C ILE A 179 -1.30 13.19 14.59
N MET A 180 -1.00 11.96 14.19
CA MET A 180 -1.87 10.79 14.38
C MET A 180 -1.29 9.83 15.39
N ASN A 181 -2.18 9.19 16.17
CA ASN A 181 -1.84 8.25 17.23
C ASN A 181 -0.80 8.82 18.24
N PRO A 182 -0.98 10.06 18.74
CA PRO A 182 -0.01 10.68 19.64
C PRO A 182 0.21 9.83 20.91
N GLY A 183 1.45 9.83 21.40
CA GLY A 183 1.85 9.09 22.60
C GLY A 183 2.00 7.57 22.41
N THR A 184 1.77 7.03 21.22
CA THR A 184 1.92 5.59 20.92
C THR A 184 3.21 5.31 20.17
N TYR A 185 3.61 4.04 20.10
CA TYR A 185 4.73 3.60 19.25
C TYR A 185 4.52 3.97 17.77
N ARG A 186 3.26 4.13 17.34
CA ARG A 186 2.86 4.43 15.96
C ARG A 186 2.60 5.93 15.74
N ALA A 187 2.97 6.80 16.68
CA ALA A 187 2.81 8.24 16.46
C ALA A 187 3.48 8.69 15.18
N HIS A 188 2.78 9.45 14.36
CA HIS A 188 3.28 9.95 13.08
C HIS A 188 2.64 11.27 12.68
N ILE A 189 3.40 12.08 11.96
CA ILE A 189 2.93 13.33 11.37
C ILE A 189 2.41 13.01 9.97
N MET A 190 1.22 13.51 9.67
CA MET A 190 0.57 13.40 8.36
C MET A 190 0.56 14.74 7.65
N ILE A 191 0.84 14.74 6.34
CA ILE A 191 0.70 15.90 5.46
C ILE A 191 0.00 15.40 4.18
N ASN A 192 -1.18 16.00 3.88
CA ASN A 192 -1.93 15.76 2.65
C ASN A 192 -1.94 17.05 1.83
N PRO A 193 -1.03 17.21 0.87
CA PRO A 193 -0.91 18.40 0.02
C PRO A 193 -2.16 18.67 -0.83
#